data_a73eeb0b9e21a82ab86f58d28c1cfdcc
#
_entry.id   a73eeb0b9e21a82ab86f58d28c1cfdcc
#
_cell.length_a   1.000
_cell.length_b   1.000
_cell.length_c   1.000
_cell.angle_alpha   90.00
_cell.angle_beta   90.00
_cell.angle_gamma   90.00
#
_symmetry.space_group_name_H-M   'P 1'
#
loop_
_entity.id
_entity.type
_entity.pdbx_description
1 polymer ?
#
loop_
_entity_poly.entity_id
_entity_poly.type
_entity_poly.pdbx_seq_one_letter_code
_entity_poly.pdbx_strand_id
1 'polypeptide(L)'
;LHDALPICEMRNSWLRNFMIQGFRYVSVIPTLRGMPLDSTDMSFIFSHEVMIFRVQQNLAKLSSRTLKRLFDIIASIAIIILLSPVLLYISRQVKKDGGPAIYGHERIGKDGKPFKCLKFRSMVTNSKDVLNELLQNDPEAKREWDTTFKLKNDPRITKIGAVLRRTSLDELPQLFNVLKGEMSLV
;
A
#
# COMPACT_ATOMS: atom_id res chain seq x y z
N LEU A 1 -13.01 26.02 22.41
CA LEU A 1 -12.61 24.63 22.07
C LEU A 1 -12.41 24.42 20.55
N HIS A 2 -12.99 25.28 19.70
CA HIS A 2 -12.85 25.19 18.21
C HIS A 2 -11.53 25.76 17.68
N ASP A 3 -10.87 26.66 18.39
CA ASP A 3 -9.67 27.37 17.91
C ASP A 3 -8.35 26.58 18.08
N ALA A 4 -8.39 25.45 18.79
CA ALA A 4 -7.19 24.60 19.02
C ALA A 4 -6.92 23.59 17.90
N LEU A 5 -7.92 23.25 17.07
CA LEU A 5 -7.79 22.28 15.98
C LEU A 5 -6.81 22.71 14.87
N PRO A 6 -6.83 23.97 14.39
CA PRO A 6 -5.89 24.41 13.33
C PRO A 6 -4.42 24.36 13.75
N ILE A 7 -4.15 24.65 15.02
CA ILE A 7 -2.77 24.64 15.58
C ILE A 7 -2.24 23.20 15.66
N CYS A 8 -3.08 22.23 16.02
CA CYS A 8 -2.71 20.83 16.05
C CYS A 8 -2.43 20.26 14.64
N GLU A 9 -3.24 20.62 13.67
CA GLU A 9 -3.05 20.19 12.27
C GLU A 9 -1.80 20.82 11.68
N MET A 10 -1.56 22.09 11.90
CA MET A 10 -0.35 22.79 11.45
C MET A 10 0.91 22.17 12.08
N ARG A 11 0.90 21.89 13.38
CA ARG A 11 2.00 21.22 14.08
C ARG A 11 2.28 19.83 13.50
N ASN A 12 1.25 19.02 13.26
CA ASN A 12 1.38 17.69 12.68
C ASN A 12 1.90 17.75 11.24
N SER A 13 1.52 18.76 10.48
CA SER A 13 2.05 19.02 9.14
C SER A 13 3.53 19.37 9.18
N TRP A 14 3.97 20.25 10.09
CA TRP A 14 5.37 20.57 10.29
C TRP A 14 6.21 19.37 10.72
N LEU A 15 5.74 18.57 11.67
CA LEU A 15 6.40 17.34 12.10
C LEU A 15 6.57 16.37 10.92
N ARG A 16 5.51 16.19 10.13
CA ARG A 16 5.54 15.34 8.95
C ARG A 16 6.55 15.82 7.91
N ASN A 17 6.63 17.15 7.68
CA ASN A 17 7.59 17.74 6.75
C ASN A 17 9.04 17.56 7.21
N PHE A 18 9.34 17.76 8.49
CA PHE A 18 10.68 17.51 9.04
C PHE A 18 11.06 16.02 8.95
N MET A 19 10.09 15.14 9.16
CA MET A 19 10.28 13.70 9.00
C MET A 19 10.59 13.31 7.55
N ILE A 20 9.88 13.90 6.58
CA ILE A 20 10.11 13.66 5.15
C ILE A 20 11.49 14.19 4.72
N GLN A 21 11.94 15.32 5.26
CA GLN A 21 13.25 15.90 4.99
C GLN A 21 14.43 15.12 5.62
N GLY A 22 14.16 14.04 6.34
CA GLY A 22 15.19 13.15 6.86
C GLY A 22 15.88 13.62 8.15
N PHE A 23 15.32 14.57 8.87
CA PHE A 23 15.83 14.94 10.18
C PHE A 23 15.78 13.75 11.14
N ARG A 24 16.93 13.42 11.72
CA ARG A 24 17.07 12.24 12.60
C ARG A 24 16.41 12.44 13.98
N TYR A 25 16.38 13.67 14.45
CA TYR A 25 15.80 14.07 15.72
C TYR A 25 14.99 15.33 15.54
N VAL A 26 13.74 15.30 15.95
CA VAL A 26 12.88 16.47 16.02
C VAL A 26 12.41 16.60 17.48
N SER A 27 12.75 17.71 18.12
CA SER A 27 12.30 18.00 19.49
C SER A 27 11.12 18.95 19.39
N VAL A 28 10.03 18.59 20.05
CA VAL A 28 8.82 19.42 20.09
C VAL A 28 8.51 19.75 21.55
N ILE A 29 8.33 21.02 21.82
CA ILE A 29 7.84 21.48 23.11
C ILE A 29 6.31 21.44 23.05
N PRO A 30 5.64 20.54 23.77
CA PRO A 30 4.18 20.43 23.64
C PRO A 30 3.47 21.55 24.37
N THR A 31 2.59 22.24 23.67
CA THR A 31 1.47 22.91 24.26
C THR A 31 0.29 21.91 24.26
N LEU A 32 0.27 21.08 25.26
CA LEU A 32 -0.74 20.09 25.68
C LEU A 32 -1.96 19.81 24.78
N ARG A 33 -2.05 18.60 24.27
CA ARG A 33 -3.15 17.65 23.97
C ARG A 33 -2.97 16.92 22.64
N GLY A 34 -2.98 15.58 22.69
CA GLY A 34 -3.15 14.72 21.51
C GLY A 34 -1.88 14.33 20.74
N MET A 35 -0.70 14.31 21.38
CA MET A 35 0.49 13.68 20.76
C MET A 35 0.47 12.16 20.95
N PRO A 36 0.73 11.38 19.89
CA PRO A 36 1.03 9.96 20.06
C PRO A 36 2.35 9.84 20.82
N LEU A 37 2.31 9.23 22.00
CA LEU A 37 3.48 9.02 22.86
C LEU A 37 4.30 7.79 22.47
N ASP A 38 3.83 7.03 21.51
CA ASP A 38 4.53 5.84 20.98
C ASP A 38 5.81 6.28 20.26
N SER A 39 6.94 5.78 20.72
CA SER A 39 8.27 6.06 20.19
C SER A 39 8.85 7.46 20.53
N THR A 40 8.44 8.06 21.64
CA THR A 40 9.02 9.33 22.11
C THR A 40 9.85 9.15 23.37
N ASP A 41 11.09 9.65 23.36
CA ASP A 41 11.90 9.81 24.57
C ASP A 41 11.49 11.11 25.26
N MET A 42 11.11 11.03 26.53
CA MET A 42 10.76 12.18 27.35
C MET A 42 11.97 12.63 28.18
N SER A 43 12.34 13.90 28.06
CA SER A 43 13.35 14.51 28.92
C SER A 43 12.75 15.72 29.64
N PHE A 44 13.03 15.84 30.93
CA PHE A 44 12.64 16.97 31.74
C PHE A 44 13.85 17.88 31.98
N ILE A 45 13.66 19.17 31.74
CA ILE A 45 14.63 20.20 32.18
C ILE A 45 14.09 20.77 33.46
N PHE A 46 14.65 20.32 34.60
CA PHE A 46 14.19 20.65 35.93
C PHE A 46 14.26 22.16 36.30
N SER A 47 15.05 22.95 35.59
CA SER A 47 15.20 24.38 35.87
C SER A 47 14.09 25.28 35.35
N HIS A 48 13.25 24.81 34.41
CA HIS A 48 12.26 25.63 33.72
C HIS A 48 10.89 24.97 33.52
N GLU A 49 10.59 23.87 34.17
CA GLU A 49 9.35 23.10 33.98
C GLU A 49 9.05 22.74 32.51
N VAL A 50 10.10 22.62 31.68
CA VAL A 50 9.98 22.34 30.26
C VAL A 50 10.12 20.84 30.02
N MET A 51 9.11 20.27 29.38
CA MET A 51 9.11 18.87 28.93
C MET A 51 9.47 18.81 27.45
N ILE A 52 10.55 18.10 27.12
CA ILE A 52 11.00 17.91 25.75
C ILE A 52 10.64 16.50 25.30
N PHE A 53 9.84 16.40 24.23
CA PHE A 53 9.56 15.15 23.53
C PHE A 53 10.49 14.98 22.33
N ARG A 54 11.31 13.94 22.34
CA ARG A 54 12.18 13.61 21.22
C ARG A 54 11.60 12.44 20.42
N VAL A 55 11.06 12.73 19.25
CA VAL A 55 10.54 11.73 18.32
C VAL A 55 11.70 11.12 17.55
N GLN A 56 11.95 9.80 17.71
CA GLN A 56 13.00 9.10 16.97
C GLN A 56 12.43 8.39 15.74
N GLN A 57 13.00 8.70 14.58
CA GLN A 57 12.77 7.91 13.36
C GLN A 57 13.89 6.87 13.17
N ASN A 58 13.63 5.64 13.59
CA ASN A 58 14.62 4.56 13.42
C ASN A 58 14.89 4.23 11.94
N LEU A 59 13.91 4.42 11.06
CA LEU A 59 14.06 4.23 9.61
C LEU A 59 14.85 5.35 8.90
N ALA A 60 15.17 6.46 9.58
CA ALA A 60 16.07 7.48 9.05
C ALA A 60 17.53 7.03 9.05
N LYS A 61 17.90 6.03 9.85
CA LYS A 61 19.26 5.46 9.87
C LYS A 61 19.49 4.66 8.59
N LEU A 62 20.57 4.94 7.87
CA LEU A 62 20.98 4.18 6.68
C LEU A 62 21.07 2.68 6.95
N SER A 63 21.66 2.29 8.11
CA SER A 63 21.77 0.89 8.52
C SER A 63 20.41 0.19 8.63
N SER A 64 19.41 0.83 9.23
CA SER A 64 18.07 0.27 9.37
C SER A 64 17.36 0.12 8.01
N ARG A 65 17.57 1.09 7.11
CA ARG A 65 17.03 1.03 5.74
C ARG A 65 17.68 -0.08 4.93
N THR A 66 18.99 -0.24 5.04
CA THR A 66 19.73 -1.30 4.34
C THR A 66 19.34 -2.67 4.86
N LEU A 67 19.28 -2.84 6.19
CA LEU A 67 18.85 -4.10 6.82
C LEU A 67 17.42 -4.47 6.42
N LYS A 68 16.50 -3.49 6.45
CA LYS A 68 15.12 -3.68 5.99
C LYS A 68 15.10 -4.12 4.52
N ARG A 69 15.87 -3.47 3.66
CA ARG A 69 15.93 -3.83 2.24
C ARG A 69 16.46 -5.22 2.00
N LEU A 70 17.51 -5.60 2.73
CA LEU A 70 18.07 -6.95 2.68
C LEU A 70 17.05 -8.01 3.11
N PHE A 71 16.32 -7.75 4.19
CA PHE A 71 15.21 -8.60 4.63
C PHE A 71 14.13 -8.73 3.55
N ASP A 72 13.66 -7.61 2.96
CA ASP A 72 12.66 -7.61 1.91
C ASP A 72 13.09 -8.48 0.72
N ILE A 73 14.36 -8.40 0.30
CA ILE A 73 14.90 -9.18 -0.81
C ILE A 73 14.96 -10.67 -0.46
N ILE A 74 15.58 -11.02 0.67
CA ILE A 74 15.76 -12.43 1.08
C ILE A 74 14.39 -13.09 1.29
N ALA A 75 13.49 -12.44 2.03
CA ALA A 75 12.17 -12.98 2.30
C ALA A 75 11.35 -13.14 1.00
N SER A 76 11.38 -12.14 0.10
CA SER A 76 10.66 -12.22 -1.18
C SER A 76 11.19 -13.36 -2.05
N ILE A 77 12.52 -13.55 -2.14
CA ILE A 77 13.11 -14.66 -2.90
C ILE A 77 12.67 -16.01 -2.29
N ALA A 78 12.77 -16.16 -0.98
CA ALA A 78 12.37 -17.39 -0.30
C ALA A 78 10.89 -17.72 -0.55
N ILE A 79 10.00 -16.72 -0.43
CA ILE A 79 8.56 -16.89 -0.70
C ILE A 79 8.32 -17.25 -2.17
N ILE A 80 8.97 -16.58 -3.12
CA ILE A 80 8.83 -16.88 -4.56
C ILE A 80 9.27 -18.32 -4.86
N ILE A 81 10.39 -18.75 -4.31
CA ILE A 81 10.88 -20.15 -4.52
C ILE A 81 9.87 -21.14 -3.92
N LEU A 82 9.43 -20.92 -2.69
CA LEU A 82 8.48 -21.81 -2.01
C LEU A 82 7.14 -21.89 -2.76
N LEU A 83 6.63 -20.75 -3.23
CA LEU A 83 5.35 -20.66 -3.92
C LEU A 83 5.47 -20.83 -5.44
N SER A 84 6.64 -21.08 -5.98
CA SER A 84 6.87 -21.22 -7.44
C SER A 84 5.95 -22.24 -8.11
N PRO A 85 5.66 -23.45 -7.56
CA PRO A 85 4.72 -24.37 -8.20
C PRO A 85 3.29 -23.81 -8.25
N VAL A 86 2.88 -23.08 -7.20
CA VAL A 86 1.56 -22.42 -7.13
C VAL A 86 1.48 -21.29 -8.15
N LEU A 87 2.52 -20.44 -8.24
CA LEU A 87 2.60 -19.35 -9.21
C LEU A 87 2.52 -19.86 -10.64
N LEU A 88 3.24 -20.96 -10.96
CA LEU A 88 3.20 -21.58 -12.27
C LEU A 88 1.83 -22.18 -12.59
N TYR A 89 1.21 -22.86 -11.63
CA TYR A 89 -0.14 -23.41 -11.79
C TYR A 89 -1.16 -22.30 -12.08
N ILE A 90 -1.18 -21.24 -11.25
CA ILE A 90 -2.08 -20.10 -11.43
C ILE A 90 -1.83 -19.43 -12.80
N SER A 91 -0.56 -19.20 -13.15
CA SER A 91 -0.20 -18.60 -14.44
C SER A 91 -0.74 -19.38 -15.62
N ARG A 92 -0.61 -20.73 -15.59
CA ARG A 92 -1.16 -21.61 -16.64
C ARG A 92 -2.68 -21.54 -16.71
N GLN A 93 -3.35 -21.53 -15.55
CA GLN A 93 -4.83 -21.47 -15.50
C GLN A 93 -5.36 -20.13 -16.04
N VAL A 94 -4.72 -19.02 -15.65
CA VAL A 94 -5.11 -17.68 -16.11
C VAL A 94 -4.86 -17.50 -17.60
N LYS A 95 -3.82 -18.14 -18.16
CA LYS A 95 -3.51 -18.06 -19.61
C LYS A 95 -4.45 -18.86 -20.51
N LYS A 96 -5.30 -19.72 -19.98
CA LYS A 96 -6.19 -20.58 -20.81
C LYS A 96 -7.16 -19.78 -21.69
N ASP A 97 -7.46 -18.55 -21.34
CA ASP A 97 -8.32 -17.66 -22.14
C ASP A 97 -7.55 -16.79 -23.13
N GLY A 98 -6.26 -17.10 -23.38
CA GLY A 98 -5.44 -16.49 -24.45
C GLY A 98 -4.77 -15.17 -24.09
N GLY A 99 -4.93 -14.63 -22.87
CA GLY A 99 -4.33 -13.37 -22.48
C GLY A 99 -3.12 -13.50 -21.54
N PRO A 100 -2.45 -12.39 -21.21
CA PRO A 100 -1.31 -12.39 -20.28
C PRO A 100 -1.75 -12.80 -18.88
N ALA A 101 -0.91 -13.59 -18.17
CA ALA A 101 -1.23 -14.02 -16.81
C ALA A 101 -1.15 -12.88 -15.78
N ILE A 102 -0.20 -11.97 -15.98
CA ILE A 102 0.09 -10.86 -15.07
C ILE A 102 -0.38 -9.56 -15.69
N TYR A 103 -1.02 -8.75 -14.88
CA TYR A 103 -1.51 -7.42 -15.19
C TYR A 103 -0.83 -6.41 -14.25
N GLY A 104 -0.41 -5.26 -14.77
CA GLY A 104 0.16 -4.17 -13.99
C GLY A 104 -0.82 -3.00 -13.88
N HIS A 105 -1.24 -2.69 -12.66
CA HIS A 105 -2.06 -1.50 -12.38
C HIS A 105 -1.15 -0.34 -11.95
N GLU A 106 -1.26 0.80 -12.60
CA GLU A 106 -0.49 2.00 -12.22
C GLU A 106 -0.89 2.48 -10.83
N ARG A 107 0.11 2.67 -9.99
CA ARG A 107 -0.01 3.22 -8.64
C ARG A 107 1.09 4.24 -8.41
N ILE A 108 0.82 5.18 -7.52
CA ILE A 108 1.83 6.15 -7.06
C ILE A 108 2.61 5.51 -5.91
N GLY A 109 3.92 5.39 -6.09
CA GLY A 109 4.83 4.83 -5.11
C GLY A 109 5.54 5.92 -4.30
N LYS A 110 6.69 5.54 -3.74
CA LYS A 110 7.54 6.42 -2.98
C LYS A 110 8.00 7.62 -3.83
N ASP A 111 8.06 8.79 -3.18
CA ASP A 111 8.49 10.06 -3.78
C ASP A 111 7.61 10.51 -4.98
N GLY A 112 6.33 10.06 -5.01
CA GLY A 112 5.37 10.44 -6.05
C GLY A 112 5.61 9.76 -7.40
N LYS A 113 6.51 8.78 -7.49
CA LYS A 113 6.84 8.10 -8.75
C LYS A 113 5.81 7.02 -9.08
N PRO A 114 5.26 7.01 -10.31
CA PRO A 114 4.34 5.95 -10.72
C PRO A 114 5.08 4.63 -10.90
N PHE A 115 4.45 3.52 -10.50
CA PHE A 115 4.94 2.17 -10.74
C PHE A 115 3.78 1.23 -11.09
N LYS A 116 4.08 0.09 -11.71
CA LYS A 116 3.09 -0.93 -12.07
C LYS A 116 2.99 -1.97 -10.96
N CYS A 117 1.92 -1.89 -10.15
CA CYS A 117 1.59 -2.90 -9.16
C CYS A 117 1.12 -4.18 -9.86
N LEU A 118 1.91 -5.23 -9.75
CA LEU A 118 1.69 -6.50 -10.48
C LEU A 118 0.66 -7.36 -9.76
N LYS A 119 -0.30 -7.88 -10.55
CA LYS A 119 -1.31 -8.84 -10.06
C LYS A 119 -1.57 -9.92 -11.11
N PHE A 120 -2.04 -11.09 -10.69
CA PHE A 120 -2.64 -12.02 -11.64
C PHE A 120 -3.93 -11.45 -12.21
N ARG A 121 -4.15 -11.65 -13.49
CA ARG A 121 -5.39 -11.24 -14.14
C ARG A 121 -6.54 -12.11 -13.66
N SER A 122 -7.54 -11.48 -13.09
CA SER A 122 -8.73 -12.12 -12.56
C SER A 122 -9.99 -11.89 -13.41
N MET A 123 -9.87 -11.08 -14.48
CA MET A 123 -10.94 -10.75 -15.40
C MET A 123 -10.64 -11.27 -16.82
N VAL A 124 -11.69 -11.40 -17.63
CA VAL A 124 -11.58 -11.73 -19.06
C VAL A 124 -10.79 -10.66 -19.82
N THR A 125 -10.24 -11.02 -20.98
CA THR A 125 -9.41 -10.11 -21.79
C THR A 125 -10.20 -8.92 -22.34
N ASN A 126 -11.45 -9.14 -22.70
CA ASN A 126 -12.39 -8.14 -23.21
C ASN A 126 -13.26 -7.50 -22.12
N SER A 127 -12.73 -7.38 -20.90
CA SER A 127 -13.47 -6.91 -19.71
C SER A 127 -14.13 -5.53 -19.88
N LYS A 128 -13.57 -4.66 -20.72
CA LYS A 128 -14.14 -3.34 -20.99
C LYS A 128 -15.43 -3.45 -21.82
N ASP A 129 -15.42 -4.30 -22.84
CA ASP A 129 -16.55 -4.49 -23.72
C ASP A 129 -17.71 -5.15 -22.97
N VAL A 130 -17.41 -6.19 -22.19
CA VAL A 130 -18.38 -6.86 -21.32
C VAL A 130 -19.00 -5.88 -20.31
N LEU A 131 -18.22 -4.97 -19.73
CA LEU A 131 -18.75 -3.95 -18.84
C LEU A 131 -19.69 -2.99 -19.58
N ASN A 132 -19.26 -2.48 -20.71
CA ASN A 132 -20.06 -1.53 -21.49
C ASN A 132 -21.40 -2.14 -21.93
N GLU A 133 -21.38 -3.39 -22.38
CA GLU A 133 -22.57 -4.13 -22.74
C GLU A 133 -23.51 -4.33 -21.54
N LEU A 134 -22.96 -4.70 -20.37
CA LEU A 134 -23.74 -4.86 -19.15
C LEU A 134 -24.41 -3.54 -18.73
N LEU A 135 -23.65 -2.43 -18.71
CA LEU A 135 -24.16 -1.13 -18.29
C LEU A 135 -25.21 -0.53 -19.27
N GLN A 136 -25.21 -0.98 -20.53
CA GLN A 136 -26.23 -0.60 -21.49
C GLN A 136 -27.51 -1.41 -21.34
N ASN A 137 -27.40 -2.70 -20.99
CA ASN A 137 -28.52 -3.64 -20.98
C ASN A 137 -29.16 -3.79 -19.57
N ASP A 138 -28.46 -3.44 -18.50
CA ASP A 138 -28.95 -3.60 -17.12
C ASP A 138 -28.90 -2.27 -16.36
N PRO A 139 -30.08 -1.61 -16.16
CA PRO A 139 -30.17 -0.37 -15.41
C PRO A 139 -29.78 -0.50 -13.91
N GLU A 140 -29.96 -1.68 -13.30
CA GLU A 140 -29.59 -1.90 -11.90
C GLU A 140 -28.08 -2.00 -11.76
N ALA A 141 -27.43 -2.76 -12.63
CA ALA A 141 -25.97 -2.84 -12.70
C ALA A 141 -25.34 -1.45 -12.95
N LYS A 142 -25.99 -0.63 -13.77
CA LYS A 142 -25.55 0.76 -14.00
C LYS A 142 -25.63 1.61 -12.75
N ARG A 143 -26.72 1.56 -11.99
CA ARG A 143 -26.87 2.29 -10.72
C ARG A 143 -25.84 1.84 -9.68
N GLU A 144 -25.61 0.52 -9.57
CA GLU A 144 -24.60 -0.03 -8.67
C GLU A 144 -23.20 0.46 -9.04
N TRP A 145 -22.87 0.46 -10.34
CA TRP A 145 -21.60 0.94 -10.87
C TRP A 145 -21.38 2.43 -10.62
N ASP A 146 -22.38 3.26 -10.90
CA ASP A 146 -22.31 4.72 -10.73
C ASP A 146 -22.11 5.13 -9.26
N THR A 147 -22.54 4.27 -8.31
CA THR A 147 -22.43 4.54 -6.88
C THR A 147 -21.12 4.06 -6.28
N THR A 148 -20.65 2.87 -6.67
CA THR A 148 -19.57 2.17 -5.97
C THR A 148 -18.36 1.82 -6.84
N PHE A 149 -18.48 1.95 -8.15
CA PHE A 149 -17.52 1.44 -9.16
C PHE A 149 -17.22 -0.06 -9.00
N LYS A 150 -18.16 -0.81 -8.41
CA LYS A 150 -18.07 -2.25 -8.18
C LYS A 150 -19.40 -2.88 -8.50
N LEU A 151 -19.37 -4.16 -8.90
CA LEU A 151 -20.55 -4.97 -9.15
C LEU A 151 -20.53 -6.18 -8.21
N LYS A 152 -21.65 -6.50 -7.56
CA LYS A 152 -21.79 -7.67 -6.70
C LYS A 152 -21.58 -8.96 -7.50
N ASN A 153 -22.23 -9.03 -8.67
CA ASN A 153 -22.09 -10.13 -9.60
C ASN A 153 -21.42 -9.63 -10.88
N ASP A 154 -20.10 -9.51 -10.87
CA ASP A 154 -19.32 -8.98 -11.99
C ASP A 154 -19.04 -10.09 -13.02
N PRO A 155 -19.69 -10.08 -14.20
CA PRO A 155 -19.52 -11.13 -15.22
C PRO A 155 -18.12 -11.13 -15.86
N ARG A 156 -17.33 -10.08 -15.63
CA ARG A 156 -15.96 -9.98 -16.12
C ARG A 156 -15.00 -10.90 -15.36
N ILE A 157 -15.39 -11.30 -14.14
CA ILE A 157 -14.53 -12.11 -13.28
C ILE A 157 -14.57 -13.57 -13.75
N THR A 158 -13.42 -14.12 -14.08
CA THR A 158 -13.31 -15.54 -14.43
C THR A 158 -13.50 -16.45 -13.21
N LYS A 159 -13.85 -17.71 -13.42
CA LYS A 159 -14.00 -18.68 -12.30
C LYS A 159 -12.73 -18.76 -11.44
N ILE A 160 -11.56 -18.85 -12.08
CA ILE A 160 -10.28 -18.81 -11.36
C ILE A 160 -10.02 -17.44 -10.72
N GLY A 161 -10.40 -16.35 -11.39
CA GLY A 161 -10.30 -14.99 -10.88
C GLY A 161 -11.08 -14.77 -9.59
N ALA A 162 -12.27 -15.36 -9.47
CA ALA A 162 -13.07 -15.31 -8.25
C ALA A 162 -12.35 -16.00 -7.06
N VAL A 163 -11.74 -17.15 -7.30
CA VAL A 163 -10.93 -17.85 -6.28
C VAL A 163 -9.71 -17.01 -5.90
N LEU A 164 -8.98 -16.47 -6.87
CA LEU A 164 -7.80 -15.67 -6.64
C LEU A 164 -8.11 -14.43 -5.78
N ARG A 165 -9.18 -13.70 -6.08
CA ARG A 165 -9.62 -12.53 -5.30
C ARG A 165 -10.05 -12.88 -3.88
N ARG A 166 -10.77 -13.99 -3.71
CA ARG A 166 -11.21 -14.45 -2.38
C ARG A 166 -10.04 -14.85 -1.48
N THR A 167 -8.99 -15.41 -2.07
CA THR A 167 -7.79 -15.88 -1.35
C THR A 167 -6.64 -14.88 -1.37
N SER A 168 -6.80 -13.73 -2.04
CA SER A 168 -5.74 -12.73 -2.27
C SER A 168 -4.50 -13.27 -2.99
N LEU A 169 -4.60 -14.43 -3.62
CA LEU A 169 -3.50 -15.02 -4.40
C LEU A 169 -3.23 -14.26 -5.70
N ASP A 170 -4.17 -13.42 -6.15
CA ASP A 170 -3.95 -12.51 -7.28
C ASP A 170 -2.85 -11.48 -6.99
N GLU A 171 -2.50 -11.23 -5.73
CA GLU A 171 -1.49 -10.25 -5.34
C GLU A 171 -0.06 -10.82 -5.24
N LEU A 172 0.10 -12.15 -5.32
CA LEU A 172 1.42 -12.79 -5.24
C LEU A 172 2.49 -12.20 -6.20
N PRO A 173 2.17 -11.76 -7.43
CA PRO A 173 3.15 -11.11 -8.30
C PRO A 173 3.72 -9.79 -7.74
N GLN A 174 3.12 -9.18 -6.71
CA GLN A 174 3.67 -7.99 -6.04
C GLN A 174 5.04 -8.29 -5.38
N LEU A 175 5.34 -9.55 -5.07
CA LEU A 175 6.69 -9.95 -4.62
C LEU A 175 7.79 -9.52 -5.60
N PHE A 176 7.51 -9.50 -6.90
CA PHE A 176 8.45 -8.95 -7.90
C PHE A 176 8.61 -7.43 -7.79
N ASN A 177 7.55 -6.70 -7.40
CA ASN A 177 7.65 -5.27 -7.11
C ASN A 177 8.53 -5.02 -5.86
N VAL A 178 8.42 -5.89 -4.84
CA VAL A 178 9.29 -5.82 -3.67
C VAL A 178 10.76 -6.04 -4.08
N LEU A 179 11.05 -7.04 -4.91
CA LEU A 179 12.41 -7.28 -5.42
C LEU A 179 12.96 -6.09 -6.21
N LYS A 180 12.13 -5.40 -6.99
CA LYS A 180 12.52 -4.18 -7.71
C LYS A 180 12.72 -2.97 -6.79
N GLY A 181 12.18 -2.99 -5.57
CA GLY A 181 12.23 -1.88 -4.62
C GLY A 181 11.09 -0.87 -4.77
N GLU A 182 10.08 -1.21 -5.54
CA GLU A 182 8.87 -0.40 -5.76
C GLU A 182 7.89 -0.54 -4.57
N MET A 183 7.99 -1.65 -3.82
CA MET A 183 7.19 -1.98 -2.64
C MET A 183 8.08 -2.59 -1.54
N SER A 184 7.51 -2.76 -0.35
CA SER A 184 8.12 -3.45 0.79
C SER A 184 7.14 -4.45 1.38
N LEU A 185 7.66 -5.51 2.02
CA LEU A 185 6.84 -6.50 2.74
C LEU A 185 6.29 -5.94 4.07
N VAL A 186 7.00 -4.98 4.65
CA VAL A 186 6.71 -4.37 5.98
C VAL A 186 6.63 -2.87 5.88
#